data_14782a40905883b03c297c06ce7c748b
#
_entry.id   14782a40905883b03c297c06ce7c748b
#
_cell.length_a   1.000
_cell.length_b   1.000
_cell.length_c   1.000
_cell.angle_alpha   90.00
_cell.angle_beta   90.00
_cell.angle_gamma   90.00
#
_symmetry.space_group_name_H-M   'P 1'
#
loop_
_entity.id
_entity.type
_entity.pdbx_description
1 polymer ?
#
loop_
_entity_poly.entity_id
_entity_poly.type
_entity_poly.pdbx_seq_one_letter_code
_entity_poly.pdbx_strand_id
1 'polypeptide(L)'
;MIPDIPESNNWLYSINMDTDVWIWNQDHGYMIWNLYAASGGHLAGRKIISCEVMTNTAGVFKTSLEEIKRHDDMNFITGINHTVLHGYNYSPAETDFPGWIRFGAYFSEQNTWWPYFRKWTDYNARLSYIFQNSSPVKNIAILSPTGDV
;
A
#
# COMPACT_ATOMS: atom_id res chain seq x y z
N MET A 1 -9.26 -21.84 3.53
CA MET A 1 -10.32 -21.06 2.82
C MET A 1 -9.68 -19.76 2.36
N ILE A 2 -9.82 -19.38 1.09
CA ILE A 2 -9.30 -18.11 0.58
C ILE A 2 -10.44 -17.10 0.59
N PRO A 3 -10.25 -15.90 1.15
CA PRO A 3 -11.30 -14.88 1.24
C PRO A 3 -11.74 -14.40 -0.16
N ASP A 4 -12.89 -13.72 -0.23
CA ASP A 4 -13.40 -13.15 -1.48
C ASP A 4 -12.53 -12.01 -1.99
N ILE A 5 -11.95 -11.24 -1.08
CA ILE A 5 -10.92 -10.22 -1.34
C ILE A 5 -9.73 -10.56 -0.45
N PRO A 6 -8.70 -11.22 -0.99
CA PRO A 6 -7.44 -11.40 -0.26
C PRO A 6 -6.79 -10.04 0.02
N GLU A 7 -6.33 -9.87 1.24
CA GLU A 7 -5.76 -8.61 1.69
C GLU A 7 -4.36 -8.81 2.28
N SER A 8 -3.48 -7.89 1.96
CA SER A 8 -2.17 -7.70 2.55
C SER A 8 -2.18 -6.45 3.42
N ASN A 9 -1.11 -6.26 4.17
CA ASN A 9 -0.88 -5.03 4.94
C ASN A 9 0.56 -4.59 4.76
N ASN A 10 0.77 -3.29 4.55
CA ASN A 10 2.11 -2.74 4.56
C ASN A 10 2.14 -1.31 5.09
N TRP A 11 3.34 -0.92 5.53
CA TRP A 11 3.59 0.37 6.13
C TRP A 11 4.40 1.26 5.18
N LEU A 12 4.11 2.53 5.19
CA LEU A 12 4.90 3.54 4.50
C LEU A 12 6.14 3.85 5.35
N TYR A 13 7.27 3.32 4.93
CA TYR A 13 8.58 3.75 5.43
C TYR A 13 9.20 4.71 4.42
N SER A 14 10.01 5.64 4.90
CA SER A 14 10.86 6.42 4.02
C SER A 14 11.78 5.46 3.28
N ILE A 15 11.50 5.22 2.01
CA ILE A 15 12.32 4.40 1.13
C ILE A 15 13.62 5.17 0.93
N ASN A 16 14.65 4.82 1.69
CA ASN A 16 15.98 5.35 1.48
C ASN A 16 16.58 4.62 0.28
N MET A 17 16.31 5.13 -0.93
CA MET A 17 16.76 4.54 -2.19
C MET A 17 18.26 4.68 -2.42
N ASP A 18 18.96 5.40 -1.54
CA ASP A 18 20.42 5.63 -1.63
C ASP A 18 21.26 4.49 -1.03
N THR A 19 20.64 3.44 -0.51
CA THR A 19 21.38 2.29 -0.02
C THR A 19 21.35 1.17 -1.04
N ASP A 20 22.50 0.81 -1.58
CA ASP A 20 22.74 -0.33 -2.47
C ASP A 20 22.42 -1.72 -1.86
N VAL A 21 21.78 -1.75 -0.70
CA VAL A 21 21.45 -2.98 0.02
C VAL A 21 20.04 -3.43 -0.29
N TRP A 22 19.82 -3.92 -1.50
CA TRP A 22 18.56 -4.47 -2.00
C TRP A 22 18.04 -5.70 -1.25
N ILE A 23 18.85 -6.36 -0.46
CA ILE A 23 18.61 -7.75 -0.06
C ILE A 23 17.87 -7.89 1.29
N TRP A 24 17.91 -6.88 2.14
CA TRP A 24 17.37 -6.98 3.52
C TRP A 24 16.65 -5.70 3.99
N ASN A 25 16.18 -4.89 3.07
CA ASN A 25 15.41 -3.71 3.40
C ASN A 25 14.02 -4.14 3.89
N GLN A 26 13.46 -3.40 4.85
CA GLN A 26 12.10 -3.61 5.35
C GLN A 26 11.07 -3.61 4.20
N ASP A 27 11.29 -2.82 3.16
CA ASP A 27 10.46 -2.77 1.97
C ASP A 27 10.33 -4.13 1.27
N HIS A 28 11.40 -4.91 1.22
CA HIS A 28 11.39 -6.25 0.64
C HIS A 28 10.47 -7.21 1.42
N GLY A 29 10.46 -7.13 2.75
CA GLY A 29 9.57 -7.93 3.59
C GLY A 29 8.08 -7.65 3.31
N TYR A 30 7.72 -6.39 3.13
CA TYR A 30 6.33 -6.01 2.81
C TYR A 30 5.92 -6.44 1.40
N MET A 31 6.83 -6.38 0.43
CA MET A 31 6.57 -6.88 -0.91
C MET A 31 6.23 -8.38 -0.94
N ILE A 32 6.87 -9.18 -0.09
CA ILE A 32 6.59 -10.61 0.02
C ILE A 32 5.15 -10.87 0.45
N TRP A 33 4.62 -10.12 1.41
CA TRP A 33 3.25 -10.27 1.87
C TRP A 33 2.25 -9.94 0.77
N ASN A 34 2.50 -8.90 0.00
CA ASN A 34 1.71 -8.57 -1.18
C ASN A 34 1.72 -9.73 -2.19
N LEU A 35 2.89 -10.30 -2.46
CA LEU A 35 3.03 -11.43 -3.37
C LEU A 35 2.27 -12.67 -2.90
N TYR A 36 2.22 -12.94 -1.59
CA TYR A 36 1.41 -14.04 -1.04
C TYR A 36 -0.08 -13.78 -1.22
N ALA A 37 -0.57 -12.59 -0.90
CA ALA A 37 -1.97 -12.23 -1.09
C ALA A 37 -2.36 -12.31 -2.58
N ALA A 38 -1.52 -11.75 -3.46
CA ALA A 38 -1.74 -11.77 -4.90
C ALA A 38 -1.71 -13.20 -5.46
N SER A 39 -0.73 -14.01 -5.06
CA SER A 39 -0.62 -15.40 -5.50
C SER A 39 -1.84 -16.22 -5.09
N GLY A 40 -2.20 -16.17 -3.80
CA GLY A 40 -3.38 -16.88 -3.30
C GLY A 40 -4.67 -16.44 -3.98
N GLY A 41 -4.82 -15.13 -4.20
CA GLY A 41 -5.97 -14.57 -4.89
C GLY A 41 -6.06 -15.02 -6.35
N HIS A 42 -4.97 -14.94 -7.10
CA HIS A 42 -4.92 -15.36 -8.49
C HIS A 42 -5.20 -16.86 -8.66
N LEU A 43 -4.62 -17.71 -7.81
CA LEU A 43 -4.90 -19.14 -7.81
C LEU A 43 -6.37 -19.47 -7.52
N ALA A 44 -7.05 -18.63 -6.75
CA ALA A 44 -8.47 -18.75 -6.44
C ALA A 44 -9.39 -18.02 -7.45
N GLY A 45 -8.85 -17.44 -8.51
CA GLY A 45 -9.60 -16.70 -9.50
C GLY A 45 -10.19 -15.37 -8.99
N ARG A 46 -9.60 -14.79 -7.94
CA ARG A 46 -10.04 -13.50 -7.38
C ARG A 46 -9.53 -12.36 -8.25
N LYS A 47 -10.41 -11.40 -8.55
CA LYS A 47 -10.07 -10.22 -9.34
C LYS A 47 -9.53 -9.07 -8.51
N ILE A 48 -9.97 -8.96 -7.26
CA ILE A 48 -9.60 -7.88 -6.35
C ILE A 48 -8.63 -8.43 -5.33
N ILE A 49 -7.46 -7.81 -5.26
CA ILE A 49 -6.43 -8.08 -4.26
C ILE A 49 -6.15 -6.77 -3.55
N SER A 50 -6.52 -6.68 -2.29
CA SER A 50 -6.38 -5.45 -1.52
C SER A 50 -5.13 -5.41 -0.67
N CYS A 51 -4.78 -4.20 -0.26
CA CYS A 51 -3.76 -3.97 0.75
C CYS A 51 -4.17 -2.77 1.61
N GLU A 52 -4.16 -2.96 2.93
CA GLU A 52 -4.16 -1.82 3.85
C GLU A 52 -2.78 -1.17 3.79
N VAL A 53 -2.74 0.12 3.43
CA VAL A 53 -1.50 0.80 3.10
C VAL A 53 -1.35 2.13 3.82
N MET A 54 -0.13 2.67 3.80
CA MET A 54 0.24 4.00 4.26
C MET A 54 0.19 4.16 5.79
N THR A 55 0.14 3.08 6.56
CA THR A 55 0.44 3.13 7.99
C THR A 55 1.84 3.71 8.16
N ASN A 56 1.97 4.72 9.00
CA ASN A 56 3.22 5.47 9.13
C ASN A 56 3.44 5.99 10.54
N THR A 57 4.68 5.92 11.01
CA THR A 57 5.12 6.46 12.30
C THR A 57 6.22 7.53 12.16
N ALA A 58 6.51 7.97 10.92
CA ALA A 58 7.59 8.93 10.65
C ALA A 58 7.35 10.35 11.22
N GLY A 59 6.14 10.63 11.66
CA GLY A 59 5.77 11.90 12.31
C GLY A 59 4.79 12.73 11.49
N VAL A 60 4.30 13.77 12.14
CA VAL A 60 3.21 14.63 11.66
C VAL A 60 3.60 15.30 10.36
N PHE A 61 2.77 15.15 9.33
CA PHE A 61 2.88 15.81 8.02
C PHE A 61 4.24 15.66 7.31
N LYS A 62 5.02 14.62 7.65
CA LYS A 62 6.32 14.38 7.03
C LYS A 62 6.24 13.63 5.69
N THR A 63 5.16 12.91 5.45
CA THR A 63 4.99 12.12 4.23
C THR A 63 4.57 13.01 3.06
N SER A 64 5.28 12.92 1.95
CA SER A 64 4.98 13.60 0.70
C SER A 64 4.05 12.77 -0.20
N LEU A 65 3.39 13.42 -1.17
CA LEU A 65 2.62 12.70 -2.21
C LEU A 65 3.52 11.84 -3.12
N GLU A 66 4.78 12.22 -3.27
CA GLU A 66 5.76 11.42 -4.02
C GLU A 66 6.04 10.09 -3.32
N GLU A 67 6.27 10.12 -2.01
CA GLU A 67 6.48 8.90 -1.21
C GLU A 67 5.24 8.01 -1.25
N ILE A 68 4.04 8.58 -1.11
CA ILE A 68 2.77 7.85 -1.23
C ILE A 68 2.66 7.18 -2.60
N LYS A 69 2.95 7.92 -3.67
CA LYS A 69 2.90 7.38 -5.04
C LYS A 69 3.91 6.25 -5.24
N ARG A 70 5.15 6.43 -4.80
CA ARG A 70 6.20 5.41 -4.95
C ARG A 70 5.84 4.12 -4.22
N HIS A 71 5.30 4.25 -3.01
CA HIS A 71 4.83 3.10 -2.24
C HIS A 71 3.67 2.39 -2.93
N ASP A 72 2.74 3.14 -3.49
CA ASP A 72 1.60 2.61 -4.24
C ASP A 72 2.04 1.91 -5.54
N ASP A 73 3.03 2.46 -6.26
CA ASP A 73 3.64 1.80 -7.42
C ASP A 73 4.21 0.42 -7.04
N MET A 74 4.85 0.31 -5.87
CA MET A 74 5.35 -0.97 -5.35
C MET A 74 4.21 -1.95 -5.06
N ASN A 75 3.08 -1.49 -4.56
CA ASN A 75 1.90 -2.32 -4.37
C ASN A 75 1.38 -2.85 -5.71
N PHE A 76 1.24 -2.01 -6.72
CA PHE A 76 0.77 -2.43 -8.04
C PHE A 76 1.69 -3.47 -8.70
N ILE A 77 3.01 -3.26 -8.67
CA ILE A 77 3.95 -4.23 -9.28
C ILE A 77 4.00 -5.56 -8.54
N THR A 78 3.61 -5.60 -7.27
CA THR A 78 3.51 -6.83 -6.47
C THR A 78 2.15 -7.52 -6.56
N GLY A 79 1.22 -6.95 -7.34
CA GLY A 79 -0.06 -7.57 -7.67
C GLY A 79 -1.25 -7.09 -6.86
N ILE A 80 -1.07 -6.07 -6.02
CA ILE A 80 -2.18 -5.36 -5.38
C ILE A 80 -2.88 -4.50 -6.42
N ASN A 81 -4.21 -4.47 -6.38
CA ASN A 81 -5.02 -3.66 -7.29
C ASN A 81 -6.20 -2.96 -6.60
N HIS A 82 -6.20 -2.95 -5.28
CA HIS A 82 -7.17 -2.25 -4.46
C HIS A 82 -6.50 -1.71 -3.20
N THR A 83 -6.40 -0.39 -3.13
CA THR A 83 -5.73 0.32 -2.04
C THR A 83 -6.73 0.69 -0.95
N VAL A 84 -6.49 0.26 0.28
CA VAL A 84 -7.24 0.65 1.48
C VAL A 84 -6.35 1.53 2.33
N LEU A 85 -6.65 2.82 2.39
CA LEU A 85 -5.79 3.77 3.10
C LEU A 85 -5.94 3.65 4.61
N HIS A 86 -4.83 3.62 5.33
CA HIS A 86 -4.73 3.83 6.75
C HIS A 86 -4.08 5.19 7.03
N GLY A 87 -4.82 6.23 7.22
CA GLY A 87 -6.26 6.41 6.96
C GLY A 87 -6.61 7.88 7.09
N TYR A 88 -7.89 8.23 6.92
CA TYR A 88 -8.36 9.59 7.15
C TYR A 88 -8.32 9.93 8.65
N ASN A 89 -7.56 10.97 8.99
CA ASN A 89 -7.40 11.41 10.37
C ASN A 89 -8.48 12.42 10.73
N TYR A 90 -9.64 11.92 11.12
CA TYR A 90 -10.72 12.77 11.63
C TYR A 90 -10.32 13.44 12.94
N SER A 91 -10.60 14.74 13.04
CA SER A 91 -10.48 15.50 14.29
C SER A 91 -11.70 16.37 14.48
N PRO A 92 -12.29 16.42 15.69
CA PRO A 92 -13.33 17.40 16.01
C PRO A 92 -12.82 18.84 15.80
N ALA A 93 -13.74 19.76 15.50
CA ALA A 93 -13.40 21.15 15.19
C ALA A 93 -12.73 21.90 16.37
N GLU A 94 -13.01 21.48 17.59
CA GLU A 94 -12.44 22.02 18.82
C GLU A 94 -11.08 21.46 19.21
N THR A 95 -10.58 20.50 18.43
CA THR A 95 -9.28 19.87 18.72
C THR A 95 -8.15 20.77 18.26
N ASP A 96 -7.19 21.02 19.15
CA ASP A 96 -5.99 21.79 18.82
C ASP A 96 -5.18 21.15 17.68
N PHE A 97 -4.51 22.01 16.89
CA PHE A 97 -3.58 21.53 15.86
C PHE A 97 -2.43 20.70 16.48
N PRO A 98 -2.06 19.57 15.92
CA PRO A 98 -2.38 19.02 14.60
C PRO A 98 -3.58 18.08 14.55
N GLY A 99 -4.42 18.05 15.56
CA GLY A 99 -5.57 17.16 15.62
C GLY A 99 -5.29 15.79 16.25
N TRP A 100 -6.23 14.90 16.15
CA TRP A 100 -6.10 13.51 16.59
C TRP A 100 -5.33 12.71 15.53
N ILE A 101 -4.17 12.25 15.90
CA ILE A 101 -3.21 11.68 14.96
C ILE A 101 -2.75 10.33 15.46
N ARG A 102 -2.76 9.32 14.58
CA ARG A 102 -2.27 7.99 14.92
C ARG A 102 -1.89 7.17 13.69
N PHE A 103 -0.63 6.73 13.65
CA PHE A 103 -0.10 5.72 12.70
C PHE A 103 -0.44 5.94 11.22
N GLY A 104 -0.54 7.15 10.74
CA GLY A 104 -0.93 7.39 9.35
C GLY A 104 -0.09 8.44 8.66
N ALA A 105 -0.24 8.54 7.36
CA ALA A 105 0.36 9.59 6.53
C ALA A 105 -0.42 10.91 6.60
N TYR A 106 -1.38 11.01 7.52
CA TYR A 106 -2.21 12.20 7.77
C TYR A 106 -3.02 12.67 6.57
N PHE A 107 -3.86 11.78 6.05
CA PHE A 107 -4.84 12.10 5.02
C PHE A 107 -5.95 12.97 5.63
N SER A 108 -5.75 14.27 5.61
CA SER A 108 -6.72 15.24 6.10
C SER A 108 -6.51 16.59 5.43
N GLU A 109 -7.52 17.47 5.57
CA GLU A 109 -7.52 18.84 5.04
C GLU A 109 -6.39 19.70 5.62
N GLN A 110 -5.85 19.32 6.76
CA GLN A 110 -4.76 20.06 7.42
C GLN A 110 -3.40 19.78 6.78
N ASN A 111 -3.28 18.73 5.96
CA ASN A 111 -2.04 18.44 5.27
C ASN A 111 -1.82 19.38 4.09
N THR A 112 -0.60 19.90 3.95
CA THR A 112 -0.25 20.89 2.95
C THR A 112 -0.48 20.44 1.51
N TRP A 113 -0.41 19.14 1.23
CA TRP A 113 -0.66 18.56 -0.10
C TRP A 113 -2.13 18.17 -0.33
N TRP A 114 -3.03 18.31 0.64
CA TRP A 114 -4.43 17.92 0.50
C TRP A 114 -5.13 18.50 -0.73
N PRO A 115 -4.93 19.78 -1.13
CA PRO A 115 -5.53 20.33 -2.34
C PRO A 115 -5.12 19.59 -3.62
N TYR A 116 -4.00 18.87 -3.57
CA TYR A 116 -3.46 18.11 -4.71
C TYR A 116 -3.71 16.60 -4.60
N PHE A 117 -4.28 16.14 -3.49
CA PHE A 117 -4.47 14.71 -3.21
C PHE A 117 -5.28 14.01 -4.29
N ARG A 118 -6.23 14.72 -4.92
CA ARG A 118 -7.00 14.18 -6.03
C ARG A 118 -6.14 13.71 -7.21
N LYS A 119 -5.00 14.31 -7.45
CA LYS A 119 -4.10 13.87 -8.53
C LYS A 119 -3.59 12.44 -8.29
N TRP A 120 -3.28 12.14 -7.03
CA TRP A 120 -2.89 10.79 -6.66
C TRP A 120 -4.08 9.82 -6.70
N THR A 121 -5.24 10.19 -6.17
CA THR A 121 -6.41 9.29 -6.19
C THR A 121 -6.88 8.97 -7.61
N ASP A 122 -6.83 9.94 -8.52
CA ASP A 122 -7.14 9.71 -9.94
C ASP A 122 -6.10 8.79 -10.61
N TYR A 123 -4.83 8.90 -10.22
CA TYR A 123 -3.77 8.00 -10.66
C TYR A 123 -4.01 6.57 -10.16
N ASN A 124 -4.21 6.41 -8.86
CA ASN A 124 -4.51 5.12 -8.23
C ASN A 124 -5.74 4.46 -8.85
N ALA A 125 -6.82 5.21 -9.04
CA ALA A 125 -8.05 4.70 -9.64
C ALA A 125 -7.84 4.16 -11.06
N ARG A 126 -7.03 4.85 -11.89
CA ARG A 126 -6.72 4.38 -13.25
C ARG A 126 -5.93 3.07 -13.23
N LEU A 127 -4.90 2.97 -12.39
CA LEU A 127 -4.11 1.75 -12.28
C LEU A 127 -4.94 0.59 -11.69
N SER A 128 -5.71 0.86 -10.64
CA SER A 128 -6.62 -0.12 -10.06
C SER A 128 -7.59 -0.68 -11.13
N TYR A 129 -8.19 0.18 -11.93
CA TYR A 129 -9.07 -0.24 -13.01
C TYR A 129 -8.37 -1.13 -14.03
N ILE A 130 -7.16 -0.74 -14.47
CA ILE A 130 -6.38 -1.51 -15.44
C ILE A 130 -6.06 -2.89 -14.87
N PHE A 131 -5.51 -2.96 -13.66
CA PHE A 131 -5.09 -4.22 -13.06
C PHE A 131 -6.24 -5.13 -12.65
N GLN A 132 -7.39 -4.59 -12.25
CA GLN A 132 -8.61 -5.39 -11.98
C GLN A 132 -9.22 -5.96 -13.25
N ASN A 133 -8.95 -5.37 -14.42
CA ASN A 133 -9.45 -5.84 -15.72
C ASN A 133 -8.36 -6.49 -16.58
N SER A 134 -7.21 -6.80 -15.99
CA SER A 134 -6.12 -7.53 -16.62
C SER A 134 -5.94 -8.91 -15.97
N SER A 135 -5.21 -9.77 -16.64
CA SER A 135 -4.80 -11.06 -16.08
C SER A 135 -3.28 -11.12 -15.96
N PRO A 136 -2.74 -11.56 -14.83
CA PRO A 136 -1.29 -11.69 -14.68
C PRO A 136 -0.76 -12.81 -15.59
N VAL A 137 0.35 -12.54 -16.27
CA VAL A 137 1.07 -13.58 -17.05
C VAL A 137 2.08 -14.24 -16.12
N LYS A 138 1.78 -15.44 -15.65
CA LYS A 138 2.62 -16.22 -14.73
C LYS A 138 2.91 -17.59 -15.34
N ASN A 139 4.15 -17.82 -15.71
CA ASN A 139 4.61 -19.08 -16.35
C ASN A 139 5.34 -20.00 -15.38
N ILE A 140 5.68 -19.50 -14.17
CA ILE A 140 6.46 -20.21 -13.18
C ILE A 140 5.71 -20.20 -11.87
N ALA A 141 5.58 -21.37 -11.24
CA ALA A 141 5.11 -21.52 -9.87
C ALA A 141 6.30 -21.87 -8.96
N ILE A 142 6.40 -21.19 -7.84
CA ILE A 142 7.39 -21.47 -6.81
C ILE A 142 6.64 -21.95 -5.58
N LEU A 143 6.92 -23.17 -5.12
CA LEU A 143 6.43 -23.65 -3.84
C LEU A 143 7.46 -23.29 -2.76
N SER A 144 7.04 -22.43 -1.86
CA SER A 144 7.87 -22.04 -0.71
C SER A 144 7.81 -23.14 0.37
N PRO A 145 8.90 -23.44 1.08
CA PRO A 145 8.90 -24.32 2.23
C PRO A 145 8.17 -23.67 3.42
N THR A 146 6.87 -23.87 3.52
CA THR A 146 6.01 -23.24 4.52
C THR A 146 6.08 -23.88 5.90
N GLY A 147 6.85 -24.94 6.06
CA GLY A 147 7.02 -25.65 7.33
C GLY A 147 8.24 -25.23 8.17
N ASP A 148 9.07 -24.35 7.64
CA ASP A 148 10.36 -23.97 8.25
C ASP A 148 10.37 -22.52 8.79
N VAL A 149 9.19 -21.91 9.01
CA VAL A 149 9.03 -20.55 9.55
C VAL A 149 8.34 -20.59 10.89
#